data_f74bf3010e0972b885f269874ff210a6
#
_entry.id   f74bf3010e0972b885f269874ff210a6
#
_cell.length_a   1.000
_cell.length_b   1.000
_cell.length_c   1.000
_cell.angle_alpha   90.00
_cell.angle_beta   90.00
_cell.angle_gamma   90.00
#
_symmetry.space_group_name_H-M   'P 1'
#
loop_
_entity.id
_entity.type
_entity.pdbx_description
1 polymer ?
#
loop_
_entity_poly.entity_id
_entity_poly.type
_entity_poly.pdbx_seq_one_letter_code
_entity_poly.pdbx_strand_id
1 'polypeptide(L)'
;MSQTLSFDQAGDWLTWLEQQHPSHEIDMGLMRIRRVSKRLLRDAPIAKQVITVAGTNGKGSSVAFLTSILEQTGLAYASLTSPHFVRFNERIQLQGEPVDNAALCASFERVNKARYDAAGVATVLTYFEFNALLAFDLMQRADLDVAVLEIGLGGRLDAVNLIDADVAIVTSISVDHVDWLGDNVDVIGREKAGIYRANKPAIVGAMDCPASVAQYAQEINAQCFKNGVDFKVENNTFSNTSGLSIDLPETVLPPMNRAAVVQAINCLTFEIKASDIVWGLDKARLMGRFQRLEWQGKQLILDVAHNPQAAQNLATTLANEACAGKTIAVLAMLGDKDYQQVIAALSASFDYWMLASSDGARGLSSLELASQTARHGVASDHVATHDTPVQAFNQAIEMASQTDRIIVFGSFVTVGAVLALIES
;
A
#
# COMPACT_ATOMS: atom_id res chain seq x y z
N MET A 1 35.37 18.00 -11.75
CA MET A 1 34.52 17.30 -12.72
C MET A 1 33.77 16.21 -11.93
N SER A 2 32.49 16.41 -11.61
CA SER A 2 31.68 15.35 -10.98
C SER A 2 31.54 14.26 -12.04
N GLN A 3 32.05 13.06 -11.78
CA GLN A 3 31.68 11.88 -12.57
C GLN A 3 30.15 11.80 -12.52
N THR A 4 29.52 11.97 -13.66
CA THR A 4 28.07 11.77 -13.81
C THR A 4 27.84 10.27 -13.58
N LEU A 5 27.36 9.92 -12.39
CA LEU A 5 26.95 8.54 -12.10
C LEU A 5 25.80 8.19 -13.02
N SER A 6 25.91 7.11 -13.75
CA SER A 6 24.89 6.58 -14.66
C SER A 6 24.94 5.06 -14.65
N PHE A 7 23.78 4.42 -14.59
CA PHE A 7 23.60 2.97 -14.69
C PHE A 7 22.47 2.66 -15.69
N ASP A 8 22.65 1.61 -16.48
CA ASP A 8 21.68 1.18 -17.49
C ASP A 8 20.58 0.28 -16.92
N GLN A 9 20.73 -0.18 -15.67
CA GLN A 9 19.77 -1.03 -14.98
C GLN A 9 19.28 -0.36 -13.69
N ALA A 10 17.98 -0.40 -13.47
CA ALA A 10 17.38 0.13 -12.25
C ALA A 10 17.91 -0.57 -10.97
N GLY A 11 18.21 -1.88 -11.06
CA GLY A 11 18.80 -2.63 -9.94
C GLY A 11 20.14 -2.08 -9.46
N ASP A 12 20.99 -1.58 -10.38
CA ASP A 12 22.28 -0.98 -10.02
C ASP A 12 22.09 0.37 -9.31
N TRP A 13 21.12 1.18 -9.79
CA TRP A 13 20.71 2.40 -9.13
C TRP A 13 20.18 2.16 -7.71
N LEU A 14 19.35 1.14 -7.53
CA LEU A 14 18.77 0.78 -6.24
C LEU A 14 19.86 0.27 -5.28
N THR A 15 20.79 -0.55 -5.77
CA THR A 15 21.94 -1.02 -4.99
C THR A 15 22.81 0.15 -4.53
N TRP A 16 23.10 1.07 -5.44
CA TRP A 16 23.84 2.28 -5.10
C TRP A 16 23.08 3.13 -4.07
N LEU A 17 21.78 3.32 -4.24
CA LEU A 17 20.95 4.12 -3.33
C LEU A 17 20.89 3.50 -1.93
N GLU A 18 20.75 2.19 -1.83
CA GLU A 18 20.76 1.43 -0.58
C GLU A 18 22.09 1.59 0.18
N GLN A 19 23.22 1.69 -0.54
CA GLN A 19 24.53 1.98 0.05
C GLN A 19 24.67 3.43 0.53
N GLN A 20 23.95 4.37 -0.07
CA GLN A 20 23.97 5.78 0.35
C GLN A 20 23.09 6.02 1.58
N HIS A 21 21.92 5.41 1.61
CA HIS A 21 20.94 5.51 2.68
C HIS A 21 20.07 4.24 2.69
N PRO A 22 20.33 3.30 3.59
CA PRO A 22 19.59 2.05 3.66
C PRO A 22 18.07 2.27 3.76
N SER A 23 17.30 1.44 3.07
CA SER A 23 15.84 1.58 2.97
C SER A 23 15.11 1.42 4.32
N HIS A 24 15.74 0.75 5.29
CA HIS A 24 15.21 0.58 6.65
C HIS A 24 15.50 1.78 7.57
N GLU A 25 16.42 2.67 7.19
CA GLU A 25 16.69 3.91 7.92
C GLU A 25 15.65 4.96 7.53
N ILE A 26 14.83 5.36 8.48
CA ILE A 26 13.77 6.34 8.28
C ILE A 26 14.21 7.68 8.89
N ASP A 27 14.20 8.73 8.08
CA ASP A 27 14.44 10.10 8.53
C ASP A 27 13.35 11.00 7.92
N MET A 28 12.32 11.27 8.71
CA MET A 28 11.14 12.01 8.27
C MET A 28 11.40 13.51 8.20
N GLY A 29 10.90 14.16 7.16
CA GLY A 29 10.98 15.61 7.02
C GLY A 29 10.93 16.07 5.58
N LEU A 30 10.42 17.27 5.33
CA LEU A 30 10.20 17.78 3.98
C LEU A 30 11.26 18.78 3.51
N MET A 31 12.18 19.21 4.39
CA MET A 31 13.11 20.31 4.07
C MET A 31 14.12 19.95 2.97
N ARG A 32 14.74 18.77 3.05
CA ARG A 32 15.78 18.35 2.08
C ARG A 32 15.17 17.96 0.74
N ILE A 33 14.07 17.17 0.74
CA ILE A 33 13.39 16.78 -0.49
C ILE A 33 12.83 18.00 -1.23
N ARG A 34 12.30 19.02 -0.52
CA ARG A 34 11.80 20.27 -1.10
C ARG A 34 12.89 21.06 -1.84
N ARG A 35 14.12 21.06 -1.35
CA ARG A 35 15.25 21.71 -2.03
C ARG A 35 15.56 21.04 -3.36
N VAL A 36 15.52 19.70 -3.40
CA VAL A 36 15.79 18.93 -4.62
C VAL A 36 14.63 19.02 -5.59
N SER A 37 13.38 18.92 -5.11
CA SER A 37 12.19 19.01 -5.96
C SER A 37 12.09 20.34 -6.70
N LYS A 38 12.42 21.47 -6.05
CA LYS A 38 12.46 22.78 -6.72
C LYS A 38 13.42 22.81 -7.91
N ARG A 39 14.57 22.15 -7.82
CA ARG A 39 15.51 22.05 -8.93
C ARG A 39 15.05 21.07 -10.02
N LEU A 40 14.40 19.97 -9.59
CA LEU A 40 13.93 18.91 -10.48
C LEU A 40 12.66 19.31 -11.23
N LEU A 41 11.60 19.68 -10.50
CA LEU A 41 10.25 19.92 -11.02
C LEU A 41 10.02 21.37 -11.44
N ARG A 42 10.85 22.32 -10.96
CA ARG A 42 10.77 23.77 -11.31
C ARG A 42 9.39 24.35 -11.00
N ASP A 43 8.79 23.92 -9.89
CA ASP A 43 7.46 24.32 -9.42
C ASP A 43 6.30 24.04 -10.42
N ALA A 44 6.52 23.20 -11.43
CA ALA A 44 5.44 22.77 -12.33
C ALA A 44 4.69 21.58 -11.71
N PRO A 45 3.35 21.49 -11.93
CA PRO A 45 2.53 20.42 -11.36
C PRO A 45 2.89 19.05 -11.97
N ILE A 46 2.64 17.98 -11.23
CA ILE A 46 2.83 16.59 -11.68
C ILE A 46 1.61 16.03 -12.42
N ALA A 47 0.44 16.63 -12.21
CA ALA A 47 -0.85 16.33 -12.86
C ALA A 47 -1.76 17.54 -12.71
N LYS A 48 -2.90 17.56 -13.41
CA LYS A 48 -3.93 18.61 -13.27
C LYS A 48 -4.64 18.52 -11.91
N GLN A 49 -4.87 17.30 -11.41
CA GLN A 49 -5.38 17.04 -10.05
C GLN A 49 -4.62 15.90 -9.38
N VAL A 50 -4.49 15.99 -8.06
CA VAL A 50 -3.78 15.01 -7.24
C VAL A 50 -4.69 14.46 -6.15
N ILE A 51 -4.82 13.14 -6.08
CA ILE A 51 -5.47 12.42 -4.97
C ILE A 51 -4.38 11.82 -4.09
N THR A 52 -4.35 12.15 -2.81
CA THR A 52 -3.41 11.56 -1.84
C THR A 52 -4.14 10.67 -0.85
N VAL A 53 -3.60 9.47 -0.63
CA VAL A 53 -4.20 8.44 0.24
C VAL A 53 -3.26 8.12 1.40
N ALA A 54 -3.72 8.36 2.62
CA ALA A 54 -3.07 7.95 3.87
C ALA A 54 -3.97 7.02 4.68
N GLY A 55 -3.42 6.40 5.70
CA GLY A 55 -4.14 5.48 6.60
C GLY A 55 -3.21 4.40 7.13
N THR A 56 -3.71 3.58 8.05
CA THR A 56 -2.98 2.38 8.49
C THR A 56 -3.20 1.26 7.50
N ASN A 57 -4.43 0.81 7.33
CA ASN A 57 -4.82 -0.21 6.36
C ASN A 57 -5.70 0.39 5.26
N GLY A 58 -5.72 -0.26 4.08
CA GLY A 58 -6.62 0.12 2.99
C GLY A 58 -6.09 1.17 2.01
N LYS A 59 -4.86 1.71 2.19
CA LYS A 59 -4.24 2.67 1.25
C LYS A 59 -4.16 2.08 -0.17
N GLY A 60 -3.41 1.00 -0.34
CA GLY A 60 -3.23 0.35 -1.64
C GLY A 60 -4.55 -0.10 -2.28
N SER A 61 -5.51 -0.62 -1.49
CA SER A 61 -6.84 -0.97 -2.01
C SER A 61 -7.61 0.26 -2.52
N SER A 62 -7.48 1.41 -1.81
CA SER A 62 -8.08 2.67 -2.27
C SER A 62 -7.43 3.16 -3.56
N VAL A 63 -6.09 3.07 -3.67
CA VAL A 63 -5.38 3.40 -4.92
C VAL A 63 -5.83 2.49 -6.05
N ALA A 64 -5.93 1.17 -5.83
CA ALA A 64 -6.38 0.21 -6.84
C ALA A 64 -7.82 0.50 -7.32
N PHE A 65 -8.74 0.83 -6.42
CA PHE A 65 -10.09 1.26 -6.81
C PHE A 65 -10.07 2.57 -7.61
N LEU A 66 -9.31 3.58 -7.15
CA LEU A 66 -9.19 4.88 -7.83
C LEU A 66 -8.64 4.72 -9.25
N THR A 67 -7.53 4.00 -9.41
CA THR A 67 -6.89 3.80 -10.71
C THR A 67 -7.77 2.97 -11.64
N SER A 68 -8.43 1.93 -11.13
CA SER A 68 -9.35 1.11 -11.93
C SER A 68 -10.59 1.89 -12.40
N ILE A 69 -11.09 2.86 -11.60
CA ILE A 69 -12.14 3.78 -12.04
C ILE A 69 -11.60 4.74 -13.10
N LEU A 70 -10.44 5.36 -12.88
CA LEU A 70 -9.84 6.30 -13.83
C LEU A 70 -9.56 5.65 -15.19
N GLU A 71 -9.16 4.39 -15.21
CA GLU A 71 -8.97 3.60 -16.43
C GLU A 71 -10.22 3.55 -17.31
N GLN A 72 -11.43 3.57 -16.71
CA GLN A 72 -12.69 3.54 -17.47
C GLN A 72 -13.08 4.91 -18.06
N THR A 73 -12.44 5.99 -17.62
CA THR A 73 -12.84 7.37 -17.97
C THR A 73 -12.15 7.91 -19.23
N GLY A 74 -11.03 7.30 -19.64
CA GLY A 74 -10.16 7.82 -20.70
C GLY A 74 -9.28 9.00 -20.25
N LEU A 75 -9.29 9.39 -18.97
CA LEU A 75 -8.37 10.37 -18.41
C LEU A 75 -6.93 9.81 -18.36
N ALA A 76 -5.95 10.67 -18.58
CA ALA A 76 -4.56 10.33 -18.37
C ALA A 76 -4.26 10.27 -16.86
N TYR A 77 -3.85 9.10 -16.35
CA TYR A 77 -3.60 8.93 -14.93
C TYR A 77 -2.29 8.21 -14.62
N ALA A 78 -1.82 8.39 -13.40
CA ALA A 78 -0.68 7.65 -12.85
C ALA A 78 -0.90 7.34 -11.37
N SER A 79 -0.17 6.36 -10.86
CA SER A 79 -0.14 6.04 -9.43
C SER A 79 1.27 5.86 -8.88
N LEU A 80 1.43 6.20 -7.60
CA LEU A 80 2.57 5.85 -6.77
C LEU A 80 2.08 5.01 -5.60
N THR A 81 2.61 3.80 -5.46
CA THR A 81 2.32 2.87 -4.36
C THR A 81 3.59 2.35 -3.70
N SER A 82 3.51 1.87 -2.47
CA SER A 82 4.63 1.25 -1.77
C SER A 82 4.19 0.29 -0.67
N PRO A 83 5.01 -0.75 -0.39
CA PRO A 83 6.20 -1.19 -1.14
C PRO A 83 5.82 -1.96 -2.43
N HIS A 84 6.82 -2.43 -3.20
CA HIS A 84 6.66 -3.39 -4.29
C HIS A 84 6.78 -4.84 -3.77
N PHE A 85 6.36 -5.80 -4.59
CA PHE A 85 6.50 -7.25 -4.30
C PHE A 85 7.77 -7.83 -4.91
N VAL A 86 7.94 -7.70 -6.21
CA VAL A 86 9.02 -8.34 -6.97
C VAL A 86 9.92 -7.29 -7.62
N ARG A 87 9.33 -6.32 -8.34
CA ARG A 87 10.07 -5.32 -9.14
C ARG A 87 9.79 -3.91 -8.66
N PHE A 88 10.82 -3.11 -8.53
CA PHE A 88 10.71 -1.70 -8.12
C PHE A 88 9.74 -0.90 -9.00
N ASN A 89 9.67 -1.23 -10.29
CA ASN A 89 8.81 -0.59 -11.28
C ASN A 89 7.32 -0.62 -10.89
N GLU A 90 6.88 -1.63 -10.13
CA GLU A 90 5.50 -1.76 -9.62
C GLU A 90 5.03 -0.52 -8.86
N ARG A 91 5.97 0.22 -8.24
CA ARG A 91 5.66 1.40 -7.42
C ARG A 91 5.11 2.56 -8.23
N ILE A 92 5.50 2.69 -9.49
CA ILE A 92 5.14 3.83 -10.35
C ILE A 92 4.48 3.28 -11.60
N GLN A 93 3.18 3.57 -11.75
CA GLN A 93 2.43 3.13 -12.92
C GLN A 93 1.91 4.34 -13.68
N LEU A 94 2.03 4.28 -15.00
CA LEU A 94 1.44 5.22 -15.95
C LEU A 94 0.37 4.48 -16.74
N GLN A 95 -0.88 4.94 -16.70
CA GLN A 95 -2.02 4.28 -17.36
C GLN A 95 -2.18 2.79 -16.97
N GLY A 96 -1.94 2.45 -15.69
CA GLY A 96 -2.04 1.09 -15.18
C GLY A 96 -0.82 0.21 -15.43
N GLU A 97 0.14 0.64 -16.25
CA GLU A 97 1.34 -0.12 -16.58
C GLU A 97 2.55 0.36 -15.77
N PRO A 98 3.34 -0.54 -15.17
CA PRO A 98 4.60 -0.20 -14.53
C PRO A 98 5.54 0.50 -15.50
N VAL A 99 6.21 1.57 -15.04
CA VAL A 99 7.21 2.27 -15.86
C VAL A 99 8.34 1.34 -16.30
N ASP A 100 8.82 1.50 -17.51
CA ASP A 100 9.91 0.69 -18.04
C ASP A 100 11.28 1.04 -17.41
N ASN A 101 12.24 0.15 -17.56
CA ASN A 101 13.58 0.31 -17.00
C ASN A 101 14.32 1.54 -17.56
N ALA A 102 14.15 1.86 -18.84
CA ALA A 102 14.83 2.99 -19.47
C ALA A 102 14.31 4.32 -18.94
N ALA A 103 12.98 4.48 -18.82
CA ALA A 103 12.36 5.67 -18.23
C ALA A 103 12.78 5.85 -16.77
N LEU A 104 12.85 4.75 -16.03
CA LEU A 104 13.25 4.74 -14.62
C LEU A 104 14.73 5.16 -14.47
N CYS A 105 15.65 4.57 -15.24
CA CYS A 105 17.08 4.94 -15.22
C CYS A 105 17.29 6.41 -15.61
N ALA A 106 16.62 6.90 -16.63
CA ALA A 106 16.67 8.31 -17.02
C ALA A 106 16.16 9.24 -15.91
N SER A 107 15.13 8.83 -15.15
CA SER A 107 14.66 9.58 -13.99
C SER A 107 15.67 9.55 -12.84
N PHE A 108 16.29 8.40 -12.55
CA PHE A 108 17.38 8.31 -11.57
C PHE A 108 18.50 9.30 -11.86
N GLU A 109 18.94 9.43 -13.10
CA GLU A 109 19.95 10.40 -13.50
C GLU A 109 19.52 11.85 -13.24
N ARG A 110 18.26 12.20 -13.60
CA ARG A 110 17.73 13.54 -13.39
C ARG A 110 17.61 13.88 -11.91
N VAL A 111 17.09 12.98 -11.09
CA VAL A 111 17.01 13.16 -9.63
C VAL A 111 18.41 13.27 -9.04
N ASN A 112 19.33 12.37 -9.42
CA ASN A 112 20.71 12.43 -8.95
C ASN A 112 21.38 13.76 -9.30
N LYS A 113 21.21 14.26 -10.51
CA LYS A 113 21.70 15.58 -10.93
C LYS A 113 21.06 16.71 -10.12
N ALA A 114 19.77 16.64 -9.86
CA ALA A 114 19.03 17.66 -9.10
C ALA A 114 19.42 17.74 -7.62
N ARG A 115 20.07 16.70 -7.06
CA ARG A 115 20.59 16.75 -5.67
C ARG A 115 21.69 17.80 -5.48
N TYR A 116 22.44 18.10 -6.53
CA TYR A 116 23.55 19.04 -6.44
C TYR A 116 23.07 20.50 -6.59
N ASP A 117 23.55 21.37 -5.72
CA ASP A 117 23.33 22.82 -5.82
C ASP A 117 24.33 23.47 -6.78
N ALA A 118 24.22 24.79 -6.93
CA ALA A 118 25.12 25.57 -7.82
C ALA A 118 26.61 25.55 -7.38
N ALA A 119 26.89 25.24 -6.12
CA ALA A 119 28.23 25.06 -5.59
C ALA A 119 28.77 23.64 -5.73
N GLY A 120 27.95 22.71 -6.27
CA GLY A 120 28.31 21.30 -6.42
C GLY A 120 28.15 20.49 -5.13
N VAL A 121 27.43 21.01 -4.14
CA VAL A 121 27.16 20.30 -2.87
C VAL A 121 25.91 19.44 -3.03
N ALA A 122 26.04 18.14 -2.75
CA ALA A 122 24.94 17.21 -2.83
C ALA A 122 24.01 17.30 -1.59
N THR A 123 22.69 17.35 -1.82
CA THR A 123 21.70 17.08 -0.79
C THR A 123 21.58 15.55 -0.61
N VAL A 124 21.81 15.06 0.61
CA VAL A 124 21.58 13.66 0.94
C VAL A 124 20.07 13.44 1.08
N LEU A 125 19.53 12.48 0.33
CA LEU A 125 18.13 12.06 0.36
C LEU A 125 18.04 10.67 0.98
N THR A 126 16.97 10.41 1.71
CA THR A 126 16.65 9.03 2.10
C THR A 126 16.26 8.20 0.88
N TYR A 127 16.32 6.88 1.01
CA TYR A 127 15.84 5.94 -0.02
C TYR A 127 14.42 6.30 -0.49
N PHE A 128 13.51 6.56 0.46
CA PHE A 128 12.11 6.85 0.14
C PHE A 128 11.92 8.24 -0.50
N GLU A 129 12.64 9.27 -0.05
CA GLU A 129 12.61 10.59 -0.67
C GLU A 129 13.09 10.57 -2.11
N PHE A 130 14.14 9.78 -2.38
CA PHE A 130 14.63 9.61 -3.74
C PHE A 130 13.56 8.98 -4.63
N ASN A 131 12.90 7.92 -4.13
CA ASN A 131 11.84 7.21 -4.84
C ASN A 131 10.60 8.10 -5.10
N ALA A 132 10.20 8.93 -4.14
CA ALA A 132 9.13 9.90 -4.35
C ALA A 132 9.46 10.90 -5.48
N LEU A 133 10.70 11.39 -5.52
CA LEU A 133 11.15 12.30 -6.58
C LEU A 133 11.20 11.63 -7.96
N LEU A 134 11.54 10.33 -8.05
CA LEU A 134 11.46 9.57 -9.30
C LEU A 134 10.02 9.55 -9.83
N ALA A 135 9.06 9.24 -8.95
CA ALA A 135 7.65 9.23 -9.32
C ALA A 135 7.18 10.61 -9.80
N PHE A 136 7.52 11.66 -9.08
CA PHE A 136 7.10 13.02 -9.45
C PHE A 136 7.72 13.48 -10.77
N ASP A 137 9.00 13.18 -11.04
CA ASP A 137 9.66 13.49 -12.30
C ASP A 137 9.02 12.75 -13.49
N LEU A 138 8.70 11.46 -13.32
CA LEU A 138 8.04 10.66 -14.34
C LEU A 138 6.60 11.14 -14.60
N MET A 139 5.84 11.40 -13.55
CA MET A 139 4.46 11.89 -13.63
C MET A 139 4.39 13.27 -14.31
N GLN A 140 5.26 14.21 -13.92
CA GLN A 140 5.29 15.54 -14.53
C GLN A 140 5.52 15.50 -16.05
N ARG A 141 6.25 14.50 -16.53
CA ARG A 141 6.55 14.33 -17.96
C ARG A 141 5.47 13.61 -18.75
N ALA A 142 4.51 13.02 -18.07
CA ALA A 142 3.47 12.22 -18.71
C ALA A 142 2.19 12.99 -19.06
N ASP A 143 2.11 14.30 -18.78
CA ASP A 143 0.93 15.17 -19.05
C ASP A 143 -0.37 14.57 -18.53
N LEU A 144 -0.45 14.36 -17.22
CA LEU A 144 -1.52 13.64 -16.56
C LEU A 144 -2.70 14.54 -16.19
N ASP A 145 -3.91 13.98 -16.30
CA ASP A 145 -5.12 14.55 -15.72
C ASP A 145 -5.16 14.32 -14.20
N VAL A 146 -4.87 13.09 -13.75
CA VAL A 146 -4.94 12.71 -12.34
C VAL A 146 -3.69 11.92 -11.90
N ALA A 147 -3.09 12.32 -10.79
CA ALA A 147 -2.09 11.51 -10.08
C ALA A 147 -2.69 10.98 -8.77
N VAL A 148 -2.54 9.68 -8.50
CA VAL A 148 -2.98 9.00 -7.27
C VAL A 148 -1.76 8.60 -6.46
N LEU A 149 -1.59 9.18 -5.27
CA LEU A 149 -0.39 9.05 -4.46
C LEU A 149 -0.68 8.34 -3.14
N GLU A 150 0.00 7.23 -2.88
CA GLU A 150 -0.03 6.53 -1.60
C GLU A 150 1.07 7.04 -0.67
N ILE A 151 0.71 7.44 0.56
CA ILE A 151 1.65 7.77 1.62
C ILE A 151 2.36 6.50 2.11
N GLY A 152 3.69 6.56 2.22
CA GLY A 152 4.49 5.45 2.71
C GLY A 152 4.36 5.25 4.22
N LEU A 153 4.60 6.32 5.01
CA LEU A 153 4.60 6.29 6.47
C LEU A 153 4.03 7.58 7.06
N GLY A 154 3.14 7.46 8.04
CA GLY A 154 2.55 8.63 8.69
C GLY A 154 1.66 9.43 7.73
N GLY A 155 2.00 10.64 7.44
CA GLY A 155 1.32 11.54 6.51
C GLY A 155 2.01 12.89 6.40
N ARG A 156 1.96 13.69 7.46
CA ARG A 156 2.42 15.10 7.50
C ARG A 156 3.86 15.31 7.04
N LEU A 157 4.77 14.43 7.43
CA LEU A 157 6.21 14.52 7.13
C LEU A 157 6.67 13.50 6.08
N ASP A 158 5.76 12.74 5.49
CA ASP A 158 6.08 11.80 4.43
C ASP A 158 6.53 12.52 3.15
N ALA A 159 7.50 11.95 2.46
CA ALA A 159 8.05 12.54 1.23
C ALA A 159 6.99 12.75 0.14
N VAL A 160 5.98 11.88 0.06
CA VAL A 160 4.88 11.98 -0.90
C VAL A 160 4.01 13.20 -0.62
N ASN A 161 3.87 13.61 0.65
CA ASN A 161 3.12 14.78 1.06
C ASN A 161 3.80 16.13 0.69
N LEU A 162 4.93 16.06 0.00
CA LEU A 162 5.55 17.25 -0.63
C LEU A 162 4.64 17.88 -1.68
N ILE A 163 3.85 17.06 -2.38
CA ILE A 163 2.86 17.49 -3.38
C ILE A 163 1.54 17.77 -2.66
N ASP A 164 0.98 18.95 -2.90
CA ASP A 164 -0.31 19.32 -2.34
C ASP A 164 -1.44 18.55 -3.01
N ALA A 165 -2.28 17.88 -2.21
CA ALA A 165 -3.42 17.15 -2.70
C ALA A 165 -4.58 18.06 -3.07
N ASP A 166 -5.26 17.80 -4.19
CA ASP A 166 -6.56 18.39 -4.53
C ASP A 166 -7.70 17.64 -3.82
N VAL A 167 -7.54 16.34 -3.59
CA VAL A 167 -8.45 15.50 -2.80
C VAL A 167 -7.59 14.59 -1.92
N ALA A 168 -7.89 14.50 -0.62
CA ALA A 168 -7.13 13.64 0.26
C ALA A 168 -8.02 12.68 1.06
N ILE A 169 -7.59 11.41 1.16
CA ILE A 169 -8.31 10.34 1.85
C ILE A 169 -7.46 9.85 3.01
N VAL A 170 -8.01 9.86 4.22
CA VAL A 170 -7.51 9.07 5.34
C VAL A 170 -8.41 7.84 5.49
N THR A 171 -7.88 6.65 5.24
CA THR A 171 -8.63 5.39 5.23
C THR A 171 -8.99 4.93 6.65
N SER A 172 -8.36 3.92 7.20
CA SER A 172 -8.53 3.49 8.59
C SER A 172 -7.32 3.89 9.44
N ILE A 173 -7.56 4.05 10.75
CA ILE A 173 -6.51 4.33 11.74
C ILE A 173 -6.45 3.17 12.73
N SER A 174 -5.28 2.60 12.91
CA SER A 174 -4.97 1.64 13.96
C SER A 174 -3.51 1.80 14.38
N VAL A 175 -3.13 1.16 15.49
CA VAL A 175 -1.75 1.15 15.96
C VAL A 175 -0.89 0.34 14.99
N ASP A 176 0.10 0.98 14.40
CA ASP A 176 1.16 0.40 13.57
C ASP A 176 2.35 1.38 13.54
N HIS A 177 3.54 0.88 13.25
CA HIS A 177 4.78 1.68 13.23
C HIS A 177 5.02 2.47 14.53
N VAL A 178 4.86 1.81 15.67
CA VAL A 178 4.88 2.43 17.02
C VAL A 178 6.17 3.22 17.28
N ASP A 179 7.31 2.76 16.79
CA ASP A 179 8.60 3.45 16.94
C ASP A 179 8.61 4.87 16.32
N TRP A 180 7.72 5.14 15.35
CA TRP A 180 7.67 6.40 14.61
C TRP A 180 6.43 7.24 14.92
N LEU A 181 5.30 6.58 15.13
CA LEU A 181 4.00 7.23 15.27
C LEU A 181 3.44 7.15 16.70
N GLY A 182 4.08 6.34 17.57
CA GLY A 182 3.56 6.04 18.89
C GLY A 182 2.38 5.07 18.86
N ASP A 183 1.77 4.84 20.01
CA ASP A 183 0.68 3.90 20.25
C ASP A 183 -0.70 4.56 20.44
N ASN A 184 -0.75 5.89 20.37
CA ASN A 184 -1.98 6.65 20.54
C ASN A 184 -2.68 6.90 19.19
N VAL A 185 -3.86 6.32 19.01
CA VAL A 185 -4.62 6.40 17.74
C VAL A 185 -5.02 7.84 17.36
N ASP A 186 -5.24 8.75 18.33
CA ASP A 186 -5.53 10.15 18.03
C ASP A 186 -4.30 10.90 17.50
N VAL A 187 -3.11 10.59 18.05
CA VAL A 187 -1.84 11.14 17.55
C VAL A 187 -1.57 10.61 16.14
N ILE A 188 -1.72 9.30 15.93
CA ILE A 188 -1.57 8.64 14.61
C ILE A 188 -2.56 9.24 13.60
N GLY A 189 -3.83 9.42 14.01
CA GLY A 189 -4.87 10.00 13.17
C GLY A 189 -4.53 11.43 12.74
N ARG A 190 -4.07 12.27 13.67
CA ARG A 190 -3.66 13.65 13.39
C ARG A 190 -2.44 13.70 12.45
N GLU A 191 -1.44 12.84 12.64
CA GLU A 191 -0.27 12.77 11.78
C GLU A 191 -0.66 12.38 10.34
N LYS A 192 -1.56 11.41 10.18
CA LYS A 192 -2.06 11.00 8.86
C LYS A 192 -2.94 12.06 8.21
N ALA A 193 -3.79 12.76 8.99
CA ALA A 193 -4.59 13.88 8.52
C ALA A 193 -3.74 15.07 8.01
N GLY A 194 -2.45 15.11 8.33
CA GLY A 194 -1.51 16.11 7.83
C GLY A 194 -1.34 16.15 6.29
N ILE A 195 -2.00 15.23 5.56
CA ILE A 195 -2.12 15.28 4.09
C ILE A 195 -3.23 16.21 3.60
N TYR A 196 -4.15 16.63 4.47
CA TYR A 196 -5.24 17.53 4.14
C TYR A 196 -4.74 18.94 3.82
N ARG A 197 -5.47 19.65 2.99
CA ARG A 197 -5.16 21.03 2.59
C ARG A 197 -6.36 21.94 2.82
N ALA A 198 -6.09 23.21 3.20
CA ALA A 198 -7.12 24.22 3.38
C ALA A 198 -7.97 24.39 2.11
N ASN A 199 -9.29 24.49 2.28
CA ASN A 199 -10.28 24.65 1.20
C ASN A 199 -10.32 23.51 0.19
N LYS A 200 -9.69 22.34 0.46
CA LYS A 200 -9.71 21.16 -0.39
C LYS A 200 -10.53 20.04 0.28
N PRO A 201 -11.11 19.11 -0.51
CA PRO A 201 -11.76 17.91 -0.01
C PRO A 201 -10.86 17.05 0.87
N ALA A 202 -11.31 16.81 2.10
CA ALA A 202 -10.68 15.99 3.13
C ALA A 202 -11.64 14.86 3.52
N ILE A 203 -11.33 13.62 3.12
CA ILE A 203 -12.22 12.48 3.27
C ILE A 203 -11.77 11.63 4.46
N VAL A 204 -12.65 11.49 5.46
CA VAL A 204 -12.51 10.57 6.58
C VAL A 204 -13.17 9.25 6.17
N GLY A 205 -12.33 8.27 5.79
CA GLY A 205 -12.76 7.07 5.06
C GLY A 205 -13.44 6.01 5.91
N ALA A 206 -12.98 5.78 7.14
CA ALA A 206 -13.61 4.82 8.05
C ALA A 206 -14.55 5.52 9.04
N MET A 207 -15.66 4.86 9.39
CA MET A 207 -16.64 5.41 10.35
C MET A 207 -16.08 5.51 11.78
N ASP A 208 -15.14 4.62 12.13
CA ASP A 208 -14.48 4.50 13.42
C ASP A 208 -13.13 5.27 13.50
N CYS A 209 -12.86 6.15 12.52
CA CYS A 209 -11.68 7.01 12.61
C CYS A 209 -11.69 7.85 13.87
N PRO A 210 -10.53 8.03 14.55
CA PRO A 210 -10.40 8.93 15.69
C PRO A 210 -10.90 10.34 15.37
N ALA A 211 -11.48 11.01 16.37
CA ALA A 211 -12.02 12.37 16.22
C ALA A 211 -10.95 13.37 15.74
N SER A 212 -9.70 13.14 16.09
CA SER A 212 -8.54 13.96 15.72
C SER A 212 -8.39 14.16 14.21
N VAL A 213 -8.82 13.18 13.38
CA VAL A 213 -8.75 13.26 11.91
C VAL A 213 -9.68 14.36 11.39
N ALA A 214 -10.96 14.35 11.81
CA ALA A 214 -11.93 15.35 11.40
C ALA A 214 -11.64 16.71 12.05
N GLN A 215 -11.17 16.74 13.31
CA GLN A 215 -10.77 17.98 14.00
C GLN A 215 -9.64 18.68 13.25
N TYR A 216 -8.62 17.95 12.80
CA TYR A 216 -7.55 18.55 12.02
C TYR A 216 -8.06 19.17 10.71
N ALA A 217 -8.97 18.49 9.99
CA ALA A 217 -9.59 19.04 8.79
C ALA A 217 -10.33 20.36 9.08
N GLN A 218 -11.05 20.45 10.21
CA GLN A 218 -11.72 21.67 10.64
C GLN A 218 -10.73 22.79 11.03
N GLU A 219 -9.68 22.48 11.78
CA GLU A 219 -8.63 23.43 12.18
C GLU A 219 -7.97 24.12 11.00
N ILE A 220 -7.73 23.41 9.90
CA ILE A 220 -7.13 23.96 8.67
C ILE A 220 -8.16 24.48 7.67
N ASN A 221 -9.45 24.47 8.03
CA ASN A 221 -10.55 24.89 7.14
C ASN A 221 -10.63 24.06 5.84
N ALA A 222 -10.38 22.75 5.89
CA ALA A 222 -10.61 21.83 4.77
C ALA A 222 -12.11 21.51 4.64
N GLN A 223 -12.52 21.08 3.43
CA GLN A 223 -13.88 20.59 3.16
C GLN A 223 -13.99 19.13 3.65
N CYS A 224 -14.36 18.94 4.90
CA CYS A 224 -14.39 17.64 5.54
C CYS A 224 -15.63 16.82 5.14
N PHE A 225 -15.43 15.61 4.62
CA PHE A 225 -16.45 14.61 4.32
C PHE A 225 -16.23 13.37 5.18
N LYS A 226 -17.21 13.01 6.03
CA LYS A 226 -17.12 11.86 6.95
C LYS A 226 -17.99 10.72 6.50
N ASN A 227 -17.42 9.54 6.41
CA ASN A 227 -18.17 8.30 6.18
C ASN A 227 -19.18 8.07 7.32
N GLY A 228 -20.38 7.64 6.95
CA GLY A 228 -21.51 7.47 7.85
C GLY A 228 -22.28 8.76 8.20
N VAL A 229 -21.80 9.94 7.78
CA VAL A 229 -22.43 11.25 8.00
C VAL A 229 -22.72 11.94 6.67
N ASP A 230 -21.67 12.25 5.91
CA ASP A 230 -21.79 13.00 4.64
C ASP A 230 -21.93 12.08 3.44
N PHE A 231 -21.45 10.86 3.54
CA PHE A 231 -21.58 9.80 2.55
C PHE A 231 -21.57 8.42 3.23
N LYS A 232 -22.15 7.41 2.59
CA LYS A 232 -22.21 6.04 3.11
C LYS A 232 -22.46 5.03 2.01
N VAL A 233 -22.25 3.74 2.33
CA VAL A 233 -22.73 2.60 1.54
C VAL A 233 -23.62 1.75 2.42
N GLU A 234 -24.88 1.60 2.01
CA GLU A 234 -25.87 0.72 2.67
C GLU A 234 -26.50 -0.20 1.62
N ASN A 235 -26.56 -1.50 1.89
CA ASN A 235 -27.10 -2.50 0.94
C ASN A 235 -26.48 -2.38 -0.46
N ASN A 236 -25.16 -2.20 -0.54
CA ASN A 236 -24.39 -1.94 -1.75
C ASN A 236 -24.78 -0.65 -2.51
N THR A 237 -25.61 0.23 -1.98
CA THR A 237 -25.91 1.53 -2.58
C THR A 237 -25.07 2.62 -1.89
N PHE A 238 -24.23 3.31 -2.65
CA PHE A 238 -23.57 4.54 -2.22
C PHE A 238 -24.54 5.69 -2.24
N SER A 239 -24.50 6.56 -1.22
CA SER A 239 -25.22 7.83 -1.21
C SER A 239 -24.42 8.91 -0.50
N ASN A 240 -24.60 10.17 -0.89
CA ASN A 240 -23.99 11.31 -0.23
C ASN A 240 -24.95 12.50 -0.08
N THR A 241 -24.51 13.50 0.69
CA THR A 241 -25.31 14.72 0.98
C THR A 241 -25.51 15.63 -0.24
N SER A 242 -24.79 15.45 -1.35
CA SER A 242 -25.03 16.17 -2.61
C SER A 242 -26.14 15.55 -3.48
N GLY A 243 -26.72 14.41 -3.02
CA GLY A 243 -27.82 13.72 -3.73
C GLY A 243 -27.34 12.65 -4.73
N LEU A 244 -26.03 12.37 -4.80
CA LEU A 244 -25.51 11.27 -5.62
C LEU A 244 -25.93 9.93 -4.99
N SER A 245 -26.47 9.01 -5.82
CA SER A 245 -26.81 7.65 -5.43
C SER A 245 -26.36 6.70 -6.54
N ILE A 246 -25.59 5.65 -6.18
CA ILE A 246 -25.03 4.67 -7.12
C ILE A 246 -25.08 3.29 -6.50
N ASP A 247 -25.64 2.32 -7.21
CA ASP A 247 -25.57 0.92 -6.84
C ASP A 247 -24.18 0.35 -7.18
N LEU A 248 -23.47 -0.13 -6.16
CA LEU A 248 -22.09 -0.60 -6.28
C LEU A 248 -22.06 -2.13 -6.47
N PRO A 249 -21.10 -2.64 -7.26
CA PRO A 249 -20.96 -4.09 -7.45
C PRO A 249 -20.38 -4.75 -6.20
N GLU A 250 -20.54 -6.06 -6.09
CA GLU A 250 -19.66 -6.90 -5.27
C GLU A 250 -18.21 -6.76 -5.75
N THR A 251 -17.25 -6.68 -4.84
CA THR A 251 -15.84 -6.48 -5.20
C THR A 251 -14.95 -7.59 -4.66
N VAL A 252 -13.89 -7.93 -5.41
CA VAL A 252 -12.87 -8.87 -4.95
C VAL A 252 -12.03 -8.27 -3.82
N LEU A 253 -11.71 -6.98 -3.91
CA LEU A 253 -11.02 -6.25 -2.84
C LEU A 253 -11.97 -5.96 -1.68
N PRO A 254 -11.46 -5.88 -0.44
CA PRO A 254 -12.27 -5.56 0.73
C PRO A 254 -13.12 -4.29 0.52
N PRO A 255 -14.45 -4.35 0.75
CA PRO A 255 -15.37 -3.30 0.34
C PRO A 255 -15.33 -2.04 1.20
N MET A 256 -14.64 -2.05 2.34
CA MET A 256 -14.67 -0.98 3.35
C MET A 256 -14.19 0.39 2.83
N ASN A 257 -13.36 0.41 1.78
CA ASN A 257 -12.84 1.67 1.23
C ASN A 257 -13.67 2.21 0.06
N ARG A 258 -14.67 1.46 -0.46
CA ARG A 258 -15.47 1.86 -1.64
C ARG A 258 -16.14 3.20 -1.44
N ALA A 259 -16.76 3.42 -0.28
CA ALA A 259 -17.46 4.67 0.02
C ALA A 259 -16.54 5.90 -0.09
N ALA A 260 -15.36 5.83 0.54
CA ALA A 260 -14.37 6.91 0.51
C ALA A 260 -13.83 7.17 -0.90
N VAL A 261 -13.59 6.11 -1.67
CA VAL A 261 -13.14 6.20 -3.07
C VAL A 261 -14.20 6.86 -3.95
N VAL A 262 -15.46 6.43 -3.88
CA VAL A 262 -16.55 7.04 -4.68
C VAL A 262 -16.72 8.52 -4.30
N GLN A 263 -16.64 8.85 -3.00
CA GLN A 263 -16.67 10.25 -2.57
C GLN A 263 -15.48 11.04 -3.10
N ALA A 264 -14.28 10.47 -3.15
CA ALA A 264 -13.10 11.13 -3.70
C ALA A 264 -13.23 11.40 -5.20
N ILE A 265 -13.70 10.42 -5.97
CA ILE A 265 -14.00 10.57 -7.41
C ILE A 265 -15.01 11.67 -7.63
N ASN A 266 -16.08 11.75 -6.81
CA ASN A 266 -17.09 12.81 -6.89
C ASN A 266 -16.54 14.22 -6.56
N CYS A 267 -15.39 14.31 -5.89
CA CYS A 267 -14.73 15.58 -5.57
C CYS A 267 -13.77 16.06 -6.67
N LEU A 268 -13.50 15.27 -7.70
CA LEU A 268 -12.70 15.70 -8.84
C LEU A 268 -13.49 16.70 -9.69
N THR A 269 -12.78 17.55 -10.42
CA THR A 269 -13.40 18.53 -11.34
C THR A 269 -13.76 17.92 -12.71
N PHE A 270 -13.33 16.69 -12.96
CA PHE A 270 -13.66 15.94 -14.17
C PHE A 270 -15.04 15.31 -14.05
N GLU A 271 -15.78 15.27 -15.16
CA GLU A 271 -17.04 14.55 -15.23
C GLU A 271 -16.77 13.05 -15.36
N ILE A 272 -17.14 12.29 -14.33
CA ILE A 272 -16.98 10.82 -14.26
C ILE A 272 -18.36 10.21 -14.11
N LYS A 273 -18.72 9.30 -15.05
CA LYS A 273 -20.03 8.69 -15.08
C LYS A 273 -20.19 7.62 -14.00
N ALA A 274 -21.40 7.42 -13.50
CA ALA A 274 -21.71 6.36 -12.56
C ALA A 274 -21.33 4.97 -13.11
N SER A 275 -21.49 4.76 -14.43
CA SER A 275 -21.05 3.52 -15.10
C SER A 275 -19.55 3.26 -14.94
N ASP A 276 -18.72 4.29 -15.07
CA ASP A 276 -17.26 4.17 -14.99
C ASP A 276 -16.84 3.79 -13.56
N ILE A 277 -17.54 4.37 -12.57
CA ILE A 277 -17.35 4.03 -11.15
C ILE A 277 -17.69 2.55 -10.91
N VAL A 278 -18.85 2.10 -11.37
CA VAL A 278 -19.33 0.72 -11.20
C VAL A 278 -18.37 -0.27 -11.86
N TRP A 279 -18.02 -0.03 -13.14
CA TRP A 279 -17.10 -0.88 -13.89
C TRP A 279 -15.70 -0.91 -13.24
N GLY A 280 -15.18 0.25 -12.85
CA GLY A 280 -13.87 0.33 -12.20
C GLY A 280 -13.82 -0.41 -10.87
N LEU A 281 -14.86 -0.30 -10.04
CA LEU A 281 -14.93 -1.05 -8.78
C LEU A 281 -14.99 -2.56 -9.01
N ASP A 282 -15.74 -3.04 -10.00
CA ASP A 282 -15.83 -4.47 -10.36
C ASP A 282 -14.48 -5.03 -10.87
N LYS A 283 -13.77 -4.23 -11.66
CA LYS A 283 -12.50 -4.63 -12.27
C LYS A 283 -11.29 -4.50 -11.35
N ALA A 284 -11.40 -3.73 -10.26
CA ALA A 284 -10.27 -3.46 -9.39
C ALA A 284 -9.64 -4.74 -8.82
N ARG A 285 -8.33 -4.87 -9.00
CA ARG A 285 -7.52 -5.96 -8.46
C ARG A 285 -6.28 -5.37 -7.81
N LEU A 286 -5.76 -6.04 -6.80
CA LEU A 286 -4.54 -5.65 -6.14
C LEU A 286 -3.74 -6.89 -5.75
N MET A 287 -2.50 -6.93 -6.16
CA MET A 287 -1.57 -7.99 -5.80
C MET A 287 -1.45 -8.11 -4.28
N GLY A 288 -1.42 -9.34 -3.77
CA GLY A 288 -1.25 -9.62 -2.35
C GLY A 288 -2.37 -9.12 -1.43
N ARG A 289 -3.59 -8.92 -1.95
CA ARG A 289 -4.79 -8.63 -1.16
C ARG A 289 -5.87 -9.64 -1.47
N PHE A 290 -5.91 -10.69 -0.69
CA PHE A 290 -6.76 -11.87 -0.89
C PHE A 290 -6.73 -12.32 -2.37
N GLN A 291 -5.53 -12.24 -2.98
CA GLN A 291 -5.31 -12.55 -4.38
C GLN A 291 -5.39 -14.04 -4.61
N ARG A 292 -6.38 -14.47 -5.40
CA ARG A 292 -6.58 -15.87 -5.75
C ARG A 292 -5.79 -16.21 -7.01
N LEU A 293 -5.02 -17.28 -6.92
CA LEU A 293 -4.26 -17.86 -8.02
C LEU A 293 -4.48 -19.38 -8.03
N GLU A 294 -4.15 -20.00 -9.15
CA GLU A 294 -3.98 -21.43 -9.26
C GLU A 294 -2.50 -21.71 -9.57
N TRP A 295 -1.89 -22.59 -8.80
CA TRP A 295 -0.51 -23.00 -9.00
C TRP A 295 -0.40 -24.52 -8.89
N GLN A 296 0.12 -25.18 -9.96
CA GLN A 296 0.23 -26.65 -10.03
C GLN A 296 -1.08 -27.39 -9.70
N GLY A 297 -2.22 -26.85 -10.15
CA GLY A 297 -3.56 -27.41 -9.89
C GLY A 297 -4.05 -27.24 -8.46
N LYS A 298 -3.46 -26.35 -7.67
CA LYS A 298 -3.82 -26.05 -6.27
C LYS A 298 -4.33 -24.62 -6.12
N GLN A 299 -5.28 -24.43 -5.21
CA GLN A 299 -5.78 -23.09 -4.86
C GLN A 299 -4.78 -22.36 -3.98
N LEU A 300 -4.34 -21.20 -4.42
CA LEU A 300 -3.41 -20.32 -3.72
C LEU A 300 -4.07 -18.97 -3.45
N ILE A 301 -3.96 -18.48 -2.23
CA ILE A 301 -4.36 -17.13 -1.84
C ILE A 301 -3.13 -16.40 -1.28
N LEU A 302 -2.87 -15.20 -1.80
CA LEU A 302 -1.79 -14.34 -1.33
C LEU A 302 -2.39 -13.14 -0.61
N ASP A 303 -1.93 -12.87 0.62
CA ASP A 303 -2.35 -11.71 1.41
C ASP A 303 -1.19 -11.17 2.26
N VAL A 304 -1.05 -9.86 2.35
CA VAL A 304 0.01 -9.22 3.15
C VAL A 304 -0.44 -8.85 4.56
N ALA A 305 -1.46 -9.48 5.11
CA ALA A 305 -1.91 -9.25 6.49
C ALA A 305 -0.74 -9.43 7.47
N HIS A 306 -0.36 -8.35 8.18
CA HIS A 306 0.79 -8.31 9.07
C HIS A 306 0.53 -7.51 10.36
N ASN A 307 -0.70 -7.11 10.61
CA ASN A 307 -1.13 -6.46 11.86
C ASN A 307 -2.48 -7.05 12.31
N PRO A 308 -2.87 -6.83 13.58
CA PRO A 308 -4.07 -7.48 14.15
C PRO A 308 -5.36 -7.20 13.38
N GLN A 309 -5.57 -5.97 12.91
CA GLN A 309 -6.76 -5.60 12.13
C GLN A 309 -6.80 -6.31 10.78
N ALA A 310 -5.68 -6.37 10.06
CA ALA A 310 -5.61 -7.08 8.78
C ALA A 310 -5.78 -8.59 8.96
N ALA A 311 -5.23 -9.18 10.02
CA ALA A 311 -5.41 -10.58 10.37
C ALA A 311 -6.88 -10.90 10.68
N GLN A 312 -7.57 -10.05 11.43
CA GLN A 312 -9.01 -10.24 11.70
C GLN A 312 -9.86 -10.17 10.41
N ASN A 313 -9.51 -9.25 9.50
CA ASN A 313 -10.19 -9.16 8.20
C ASN A 313 -9.94 -10.44 7.36
N LEU A 314 -8.69 -10.94 7.34
CA LEU A 314 -8.35 -12.20 6.66
C LEU A 314 -9.12 -13.38 7.25
N ALA A 315 -9.16 -13.51 8.58
CA ALA A 315 -9.93 -14.56 9.27
C ALA A 315 -11.41 -14.51 8.89
N THR A 316 -12.02 -13.33 8.91
CA THR A 316 -13.42 -13.11 8.54
C THR A 316 -13.68 -13.51 7.09
N THR A 317 -12.79 -13.14 6.17
CA THR A 317 -12.92 -13.47 4.75
C THR A 317 -12.79 -14.98 4.53
N LEU A 318 -11.81 -15.64 5.17
CA LEU A 318 -11.63 -17.10 5.11
C LEU A 318 -12.83 -17.87 5.65
N ALA A 319 -13.45 -17.39 6.73
CA ALA A 319 -14.63 -18.00 7.32
C ALA A 319 -15.88 -17.94 6.42
N ASN A 320 -15.97 -16.88 5.59
CA ASN A 320 -17.07 -16.71 4.63
C ASN A 320 -16.86 -17.47 3.32
N GLU A 321 -15.69 -18.05 3.10
CA GLU A 321 -15.38 -18.83 1.91
C GLU A 321 -15.29 -20.32 2.21
N ALA A 322 -16.18 -21.09 1.60
CA ALA A 322 -16.12 -22.55 1.73
C ALA A 322 -14.83 -23.11 1.13
N CYS A 323 -14.17 -24.02 1.86
CA CYS A 323 -13.09 -24.85 1.37
C CYS A 323 -13.51 -26.31 1.54
N ALA A 324 -13.45 -27.11 0.47
CA ALA A 324 -13.83 -28.52 0.55
C ALA A 324 -12.77 -29.39 1.24
N GLY A 325 -11.53 -28.93 1.24
CA GLY A 325 -10.38 -29.57 1.87
C GLY A 325 -9.85 -28.78 3.06
N LYS A 326 -8.53 -28.87 3.27
CA LYS A 326 -7.81 -28.22 4.36
C LYS A 326 -7.35 -26.82 3.97
N THR A 327 -7.16 -25.97 4.97
CA THR A 327 -6.57 -24.65 4.80
C THR A 327 -5.16 -24.67 5.41
N ILE A 328 -4.14 -24.40 4.59
CA ILE A 328 -2.73 -24.48 4.93
C ILE A 328 -2.14 -23.06 4.96
N ALA A 329 -1.60 -22.65 6.10
CA ALA A 329 -0.89 -21.37 6.26
C ALA A 329 0.55 -21.50 5.81
N VAL A 330 1.05 -20.52 5.05
CA VAL A 330 2.48 -20.24 4.84
C VAL A 330 2.75 -18.86 5.41
N LEU A 331 3.45 -18.77 6.53
CA LEU A 331 3.63 -17.55 7.31
C LEU A 331 5.10 -17.23 7.55
N ALA A 332 5.48 -16.00 7.21
CA ALA A 332 6.70 -15.39 7.74
C ALA A 332 6.42 -13.90 8.04
N MET A 333 6.95 -13.40 9.15
CA MET A 333 6.69 -12.04 9.63
C MET A 333 7.96 -11.31 10.04
N LEU A 334 7.88 -10.00 10.15
CA LEU A 334 8.92 -9.17 10.74
C LEU A 334 8.69 -9.04 12.25
N GLY A 335 9.78 -8.98 13.02
CA GLY A 335 9.75 -8.95 14.48
C GLY A 335 9.27 -7.63 15.08
N ASP A 336 9.24 -6.54 14.30
CA ASP A 336 8.69 -5.24 14.67
C ASP A 336 7.15 -5.16 14.54
N LYS A 337 6.51 -6.27 14.13
CA LYS A 337 5.04 -6.38 14.01
C LYS A 337 4.45 -7.16 15.19
N ASP A 338 3.18 -6.89 15.49
CA ASP A 338 2.45 -7.62 16.53
C ASP A 338 2.03 -9.01 16.04
N TYR A 339 3.03 -9.87 15.80
CA TYR A 339 2.85 -11.24 15.31
C TYR A 339 2.05 -12.11 16.29
N GLN A 340 2.09 -11.79 17.59
CA GLN A 340 1.34 -12.53 18.60
C GLN A 340 -0.16 -12.37 18.39
N GLN A 341 -0.65 -11.14 18.22
CA GLN A 341 -2.05 -10.87 17.95
C GLN A 341 -2.50 -11.33 16.55
N VAL A 342 -1.59 -11.30 15.56
CA VAL A 342 -1.86 -11.85 14.22
C VAL A 342 -2.11 -13.34 14.28
N ILE A 343 -1.25 -14.11 14.98
CA ILE A 343 -1.42 -15.56 15.15
C ILE A 343 -2.68 -15.85 15.98
N ALA A 344 -2.93 -15.08 17.05
CA ALA A 344 -4.14 -15.23 17.86
C ALA A 344 -5.42 -15.10 17.03
N ALA A 345 -5.48 -14.09 16.17
CA ALA A 345 -6.65 -13.84 15.30
C ALA A 345 -6.90 -14.95 14.26
N LEU A 346 -5.85 -15.65 13.85
CA LEU A 346 -5.89 -16.62 12.75
C LEU A 346 -5.76 -18.09 13.19
N SER A 347 -5.51 -18.35 14.47
CA SER A 347 -5.20 -19.71 14.98
C SER A 347 -6.29 -20.74 14.63
N ALA A 348 -7.56 -20.35 14.61
CA ALA A 348 -8.69 -21.21 14.27
C ALA A 348 -8.97 -21.31 12.75
N SER A 349 -8.25 -20.57 11.90
CA SER A 349 -8.51 -20.48 10.47
C SER A 349 -7.74 -21.51 9.64
N PHE A 350 -6.77 -22.20 10.23
CA PHE A 350 -5.84 -23.06 9.52
C PHE A 350 -5.73 -24.45 10.15
N ASP A 351 -5.70 -25.47 9.28
CA ASP A 351 -5.46 -26.86 9.68
C ASP A 351 -3.97 -27.14 9.85
N TYR A 352 -3.11 -26.51 9.02
CA TYR A 352 -1.65 -26.67 9.07
C TYR A 352 -0.94 -25.35 8.91
N TRP A 353 0.25 -25.25 9.53
CA TRP A 353 1.11 -24.07 9.54
C TRP A 353 2.52 -24.41 9.04
N MET A 354 2.90 -23.85 7.91
CA MET A 354 4.26 -23.85 7.36
C MET A 354 4.88 -22.51 7.72
N LEU A 355 5.66 -22.48 8.79
CA LEU A 355 6.25 -21.27 9.35
C LEU A 355 7.65 -21.08 8.81
N ALA A 356 7.98 -19.89 8.36
CA ALA A 356 9.29 -19.57 7.83
C ALA A 356 9.98 -18.44 8.58
N SER A 357 11.31 -18.46 8.61
CA SER A 357 12.12 -17.33 9.04
C SER A 357 12.10 -16.23 7.96
N SER A 358 12.10 -14.98 8.40
CA SER A 358 12.31 -13.81 7.53
C SER A 358 13.76 -13.36 7.63
N ASP A 359 14.36 -12.97 6.51
CA ASP A 359 15.73 -12.46 6.45
C ASP A 359 15.86 -11.01 6.94
N GLY A 360 17.10 -10.62 7.27
CA GLY A 360 17.47 -9.25 7.63
C GLY A 360 17.33 -8.92 9.12
N ALA A 361 17.75 -7.71 9.49
CA ALA A 361 17.85 -7.27 10.89
C ALA A 361 16.50 -7.23 11.64
N ARG A 362 15.38 -7.17 10.91
CA ARG A 362 14.01 -7.20 11.45
C ARG A 362 13.33 -8.54 11.29
N GLY A 363 14.04 -9.55 10.76
CA GLY A 363 13.46 -10.88 10.52
C GLY A 363 13.09 -11.59 11.82
N LEU A 364 11.92 -12.26 11.81
CA LEU A 364 11.48 -13.13 12.90
C LEU A 364 11.77 -14.59 12.55
N SER A 365 12.23 -15.38 13.54
CA SER A 365 12.54 -16.80 13.30
C SER A 365 11.27 -17.65 13.23
N SER A 366 11.30 -18.71 12.42
CA SER A 366 10.23 -19.71 12.35
C SER A 366 9.97 -20.40 13.70
N LEU A 367 11.00 -20.55 14.52
CA LEU A 367 10.88 -21.14 15.87
C LEU A 367 10.08 -20.25 16.82
N GLU A 368 10.26 -18.93 16.77
CA GLU A 368 9.45 -18.00 17.56
C GLU A 368 7.99 -18.02 17.12
N LEU A 369 7.72 -18.06 15.80
CA LEU A 369 6.37 -18.23 15.27
C LEU A 369 5.74 -19.55 15.76
N ALA A 370 6.49 -20.66 15.75
CA ALA A 370 6.02 -21.95 16.26
C ALA A 370 5.71 -21.92 17.76
N SER A 371 6.53 -21.22 18.54
CA SER A 371 6.26 -21.01 19.96
C SER A 371 4.92 -20.28 20.18
N GLN A 372 4.62 -19.29 19.36
CA GLN A 372 3.35 -18.52 19.45
C GLN A 372 2.15 -19.36 18.98
N THR A 373 2.25 -20.14 17.89
CA THR A 373 1.14 -21.02 17.47
C THR A 373 0.80 -22.05 18.55
N ALA A 374 1.81 -22.62 19.23
CA ALA A 374 1.60 -23.54 20.35
C ALA A 374 0.85 -22.88 21.52
N ARG A 375 1.15 -21.62 21.86
CA ARG A 375 0.42 -20.85 22.91
C ARG A 375 -1.06 -20.67 22.60
N HIS A 376 -1.44 -20.68 21.32
CA HIS A 376 -2.83 -20.60 20.87
C HIS A 376 -3.46 -21.95 20.56
N GLY A 377 -2.86 -23.05 21.05
CA GLY A 377 -3.47 -24.38 21.03
C GLY A 377 -3.32 -25.14 19.70
N VAL A 378 -2.46 -24.66 18.79
CA VAL A 378 -2.15 -25.41 17.57
C VAL A 378 -1.26 -26.61 17.93
N ALA A 379 -1.67 -27.81 17.55
CA ALA A 379 -0.95 -29.04 17.83
C ALA A 379 0.38 -29.08 17.05
N SER A 380 1.43 -29.60 17.69
CA SER A 380 2.81 -29.59 17.14
C SER A 380 2.96 -30.38 15.83
N ASP A 381 2.13 -31.40 15.61
CA ASP A 381 2.07 -32.19 14.38
C ASP A 381 1.38 -31.46 13.21
N HIS A 382 0.76 -30.31 13.50
CA HIS A 382 0.18 -29.41 12.50
C HIS A 382 1.11 -28.23 12.15
N VAL A 383 2.33 -28.20 12.70
CA VAL A 383 3.30 -27.09 12.51
C VAL A 383 4.60 -27.62 11.94
N ALA A 384 5.07 -27.02 10.86
CA ALA A 384 6.43 -27.22 10.35
C ALA A 384 7.19 -25.88 10.26
N THR A 385 8.51 -25.93 10.50
CA THR A 385 9.39 -24.75 10.50
C THR A 385 10.41 -24.85 9.36
N HIS A 386 10.67 -23.72 8.71
CA HIS A 386 11.54 -23.61 7.55
C HIS A 386 12.46 -22.39 7.66
N ASP A 387 13.57 -22.43 6.94
CA ASP A 387 14.51 -21.31 6.90
C ASP A 387 14.01 -20.15 6.03
N THR A 388 13.23 -20.44 4.95
CA THR A 388 12.76 -19.43 4.02
C THR A 388 11.28 -19.60 3.65
N PRO A 389 10.57 -18.51 3.27
CA PRO A 389 9.19 -18.57 2.77
C PRO A 389 9.01 -19.51 1.59
N VAL A 390 9.99 -19.59 0.67
CA VAL A 390 9.96 -20.47 -0.50
C VAL A 390 9.98 -21.96 -0.07
N GLN A 391 10.79 -22.33 0.92
CA GLN A 391 10.82 -23.70 1.44
C GLN A 391 9.47 -24.06 2.09
N ALA A 392 8.92 -23.16 2.92
CA ALA A 392 7.61 -23.36 3.54
C ALA A 392 6.50 -23.51 2.49
N PHE A 393 6.52 -22.68 1.44
CA PHE A 393 5.57 -22.76 0.33
C PHE A 393 5.69 -24.09 -0.45
N ASN A 394 6.89 -24.53 -0.78
CA ASN A 394 7.11 -25.79 -1.48
C ASN A 394 6.56 -26.96 -0.68
N GLN A 395 6.80 -27.01 0.63
CA GLN A 395 6.22 -28.07 1.48
C GLN A 395 4.70 -27.99 1.54
N ALA A 396 4.11 -26.80 1.60
CA ALA A 396 2.65 -26.63 1.52
C ALA A 396 2.09 -27.18 0.20
N ILE A 397 2.75 -26.90 -0.93
CA ILE A 397 2.39 -27.45 -2.25
C ILE A 397 2.48 -28.97 -2.29
N GLU A 398 3.54 -29.57 -1.76
CA GLU A 398 3.73 -31.02 -1.70
C GLU A 398 2.65 -31.71 -0.88
N MET A 399 2.26 -31.11 0.26
CA MET A 399 1.29 -31.66 1.19
C MET A 399 -0.17 -31.49 0.70
N ALA A 400 -0.48 -30.38 0.03
CA ALA A 400 -1.85 -30.03 -0.33
C ALA A 400 -2.45 -30.99 -1.38
N SER A 401 -3.71 -31.36 -1.23
CA SER A 401 -4.55 -31.97 -2.25
C SER A 401 -5.15 -30.91 -3.18
N GLN A 402 -5.86 -31.32 -4.25
CA GLN A 402 -6.54 -30.39 -5.17
C GLN A 402 -7.74 -29.65 -4.52
N THR A 403 -8.28 -30.19 -3.43
CA THR A 403 -9.41 -29.59 -2.72
C THR A 403 -8.98 -28.65 -1.60
N ASP A 404 -7.67 -28.63 -1.28
CA ASP A 404 -7.11 -27.79 -0.24
C ASP A 404 -6.81 -26.38 -0.78
N ARG A 405 -6.71 -25.42 0.12
CA ARG A 405 -6.26 -24.06 -0.20
C ARG A 405 -5.02 -23.72 0.60
N ILE A 406 -4.09 -23.03 -0.02
CA ILE A 406 -2.85 -22.56 0.59
C ILE A 406 -2.95 -21.04 0.70
N ILE A 407 -2.67 -20.50 1.90
CA ILE A 407 -2.67 -19.06 2.16
C ILE A 407 -1.26 -18.62 2.51
N VAL A 408 -0.66 -17.77 1.67
CA VAL A 408 0.65 -17.16 1.93
C VAL A 408 0.45 -15.76 2.48
N PHE A 409 0.97 -15.48 3.69
CA PHE A 409 0.74 -14.18 4.32
C PHE A 409 1.83 -13.79 5.33
N GLY A 410 1.69 -12.59 5.93
CA GLY A 410 2.49 -12.07 7.03
C GLY A 410 3.42 -10.91 6.68
N SER A 411 3.80 -10.74 5.43
CA SER A 411 4.55 -9.55 4.98
C SER A 411 4.60 -9.46 3.46
N PHE A 412 4.95 -8.27 2.95
CA PHE A 412 5.26 -8.10 1.52
C PHE A 412 6.45 -8.95 1.07
N VAL A 413 7.46 -9.12 1.96
CA VAL A 413 8.64 -9.95 1.66
C VAL A 413 8.23 -11.42 1.47
N THR A 414 7.37 -11.93 2.35
CA THR A 414 6.89 -13.32 2.30
C THR A 414 6.11 -13.58 1.00
N VAL A 415 5.16 -12.72 0.69
CA VAL A 415 4.34 -12.83 -0.52
C VAL A 415 5.18 -12.60 -1.78
N GLY A 416 6.09 -11.61 -1.76
CA GLY A 416 6.98 -11.32 -2.88
C GLY A 416 7.93 -12.47 -3.22
N ALA A 417 8.46 -13.18 -2.19
CA ALA A 417 9.32 -14.35 -2.41
C ALA A 417 8.57 -15.49 -3.14
N VAL A 418 7.30 -15.70 -2.79
CA VAL A 418 6.47 -16.72 -3.46
C VAL A 418 6.04 -16.25 -4.85
N LEU A 419 5.70 -14.98 -5.02
CA LEU A 419 5.37 -14.41 -6.35
C LEU A 419 6.55 -14.52 -7.30
N ALA A 420 7.77 -14.18 -6.87
CA ALA A 420 8.97 -14.30 -7.70
C ALA A 420 9.22 -15.76 -8.16
N LEU A 421 8.91 -16.75 -7.30
CA LEU A 421 8.98 -18.17 -7.67
C LEU A 421 7.91 -18.55 -8.71
N ILE A 422 6.69 -17.99 -8.60
CA ILE A 422 5.57 -18.32 -9.50
C ILE A 422 5.78 -17.68 -10.88
N GLU A 423 6.44 -16.52 -10.96
CA GLU A 423 6.71 -15.81 -12.21
C GLU A 423 7.97 -16.30 -12.95
N SER A 424 8.83 -17.12 -12.29
CA SER A 424 10.07 -17.67 -12.86
C SER A 424 9.82 -18.92 -13.70
#